data_3237193db73a6881b8f07ad257d0000f
#
_entry.id   3237193db73a6881b8f07ad257d0000f
#
_cell.length_a   1.000
_cell.length_b   1.000
_cell.length_c   1.000
_cell.angle_alpha   90.00
_cell.angle_beta   90.00
_cell.angle_gamma   90.00
#
_symmetry.space_group_name_H-M   'P 1'
#
loop_
_entity.id
_entity.type
_entity.pdbx_description
1 polymer ?
#
loop_
_entity_poly.entity_id
_entity_poly.type
_entity_poly.pdbx_seq_one_letter_code
_entity_poly.pdbx_strand_id
1 'polypeptide(L)'
;MASILATAVKLKEIEGTLTGRVKFIFQPAEELGYGAFKIIETHALKDVQAVLGFHNDPSRPVSTFAIKTGAITSAVDRFEFHIKGVGGHAAKPEQCNDPVIVLAQLINSIQSIVSRNLSAFHEAVVTIGQISCGNTWNVIADHAYVQGTVRSFDPVVRKLVETRLQDIADGLAQAYNMKINLNYTHLPGAVMNDEALTHKAIAVAQHVGYKVEMMEQPLTIGEDFSGYSQHFPSVFALIGSHSEYDLHHPQYKPDERILEKVPEYFVEFVKRLLHE
;
A
#
# COMPACT_ATOMS: atom_id res chain seq x y z
N MET A 1 19.34 2.81 -0.34
CA MET A 1 20.24 3.82 0.30
C MET A 1 21.55 3.98 -0.50
N ALA A 2 22.34 2.95 -0.75
CA ALA A 2 23.62 3.05 -1.48
C ALA A 2 23.47 3.73 -2.86
N SER A 3 22.47 3.36 -3.66
CA SER A 3 22.20 3.97 -4.98
C SER A 3 21.90 5.48 -4.89
N ILE A 4 21.17 5.91 -3.86
CA ILE A 4 20.85 7.34 -3.65
C ILE A 4 22.08 8.12 -3.23
N LEU A 5 22.96 7.54 -2.39
CA LEU A 5 24.26 8.14 -2.06
C LEU A 5 25.14 8.27 -3.28
N ALA A 6 25.25 7.21 -4.10
CA ALA A 6 26.01 7.26 -5.35
C ALA A 6 25.46 8.31 -6.34
N THR A 7 24.12 8.43 -6.42
CA THR A 7 23.48 9.50 -7.19
C THR A 7 23.87 10.89 -6.67
N ALA A 8 23.87 11.08 -5.35
CA ALA A 8 24.26 12.36 -4.75
C ALA A 8 25.71 12.75 -5.07
N VAL A 9 26.64 11.79 -4.99
CA VAL A 9 28.05 12.02 -5.37
C VAL A 9 28.17 12.43 -6.84
N LYS A 10 27.55 11.68 -7.76
CA LYS A 10 27.58 11.99 -9.20
C LYS A 10 26.96 13.35 -9.52
N LEU A 11 25.82 13.70 -8.90
CA LEU A 11 25.20 15.03 -9.09
C LEU A 11 26.02 16.14 -8.51
N LYS A 12 26.75 15.92 -7.40
CA LYS A 12 27.65 16.91 -6.83
C LYS A 12 28.82 17.25 -7.77
N GLU A 13 29.33 16.28 -8.53
CA GLU A 13 30.39 16.51 -9.52
C GLU A 13 29.96 17.46 -10.65
N ILE A 14 28.66 17.50 -10.96
CA ILE A 14 28.08 18.32 -12.03
C ILE A 14 27.21 19.46 -11.49
N GLU A 15 27.26 19.75 -10.19
CA GLU A 15 26.38 20.75 -9.51
C GLU A 15 26.35 22.10 -10.24
N GLY A 16 27.49 22.58 -10.73
CA GLY A 16 27.56 23.85 -11.43
C GLY A 16 26.82 23.91 -12.79
N THR A 17 26.35 22.77 -13.30
CA THR A 17 25.57 22.70 -14.55
C THR A 17 24.07 22.56 -14.29
N LEU A 18 23.65 22.34 -13.05
CA LEU A 18 22.24 22.13 -12.72
C LEU A 18 21.51 23.47 -12.53
N THR A 19 20.34 23.60 -13.12
CA THR A 19 19.51 24.84 -13.08
C THR A 19 18.48 24.84 -11.96
N GLY A 20 18.59 23.89 -11.01
CA GLY A 20 17.64 23.75 -9.90
C GLY A 20 18.26 23.14 -8.67
N ARG A 21 17.41 22.61 -7.78
CA ARG A 21 17.82 21.98 -6.52
C ARG A 21 17.36 20.54 -6.46
N VAL A 22 18.21 19.67 -5.93
CA VAL A 22 17.91 18.26 -5.68
C VAL A 22 17.94 18.02 -4.17
N LYS A 23 16.87 17.47 -3.63
CA LYS A 23 16.79 17.01 -2.25
C LYS A 23 16.91 15.50 -2.21
N PHE A 24 17.75 14.98 -1.35
CA PHE A 24 17.90 13.57 -1.08
C PHE A 24 17.16 13.22 0.19
N ILE A 25 16.21 12.26 0.10
CA ILE A 25 15.39 11.82 1.22
C ILE A 25 15.95 10.48 1.71
N PHE A 26 16.44 10.45 2.95
CA PHE A 26 16.83 9.23 3.66
C PHE A 26 15.76 8.94 4.71
N GLN A 27 14.74 8.25 4.29
CA GLN A 27 13.55 8.00 5.09
C GLN A 27 13.73 6.79 6.02
N PRO A 28 13.38 6.89 7.31
CA PRO A 28 13.25 5.74 8.22
C PRO A 28 11.87 5.12 8.14
N ALA A 29 11.70 3.93 8.71
CA ALA A 29 10.42 3.31 9.06
C ALA A 29 9.44 3.07 7.89
N GLU A 30 9.96 2.74 6.70
CA GLU A 30 9.12 2.32 5.57
C GLU A 30 8.33 1.05 5.92
N GLU A 31 8.96 0.02 6.49
CA GLU A 31 8.36 -1.25 6.92
C GLU A 31 7.21 -1.10 7.96
N LEU A 32 7.12 0.07 8.57
CA LEU A 32 6.02 0.44 9.47
C LEU A 32 4.93 1.24 8.77
N GLY A 33 5.11 1.60 7.49
CA GLY A 33 4.13 2.27 6.65
C GLY A 33 3.84 3.73 7.00
N TYR A 34 4.77 4.44 7.69
CA TYR A 34 4.51 5.83 8.08
C TYR A 34 5.69 6.80 7.92
N GLY A 35 6.86 6.33 7.50
CA GLY A 35 8.05 7.15 7.41
C GLY A 35 7.90 8.33 6.46
N ALA A 36 7.33 8.12 5.27
CA ALA A 36 7.06 9.19 4.30
C ALA A 36 6.14 10.27 4.86
N PHE A 37 5.07 9.87 5.56
CA PHE A 37 4.14 10.81 6.19
C PHE A 37 4.83 11.68 7.24
N LYS A 38 5.75 11.11 8.03
CA LYS A 38 6.55 11.88 8.99
C LYS A 38 7.48 12.90 8.32
N ILE A 39 8.09 12.55 7.19
CA ILE A 39 8.89 13.51 6.41
C ILE A 39 8.01 14.64 5.89
N ILE A 40 6.80 14.36 5.39
CA ILE A 40 5.86 15.38 4.88
C ILE A 40 5.45 16.33 6.01
N GLU A 41 5.14 15.83 7.21
CA GLU A 41 4.78 16.62 8.39
C GLU A 41 5.86 17.63 8.78
N THR A 42 7.13 17.40 8.46
CA THR A 42 8.23 18.35 8.75
C THR A 42 8.21 19.58 7.85
N HIS A 43 7.39 19.60 6.79
CA HIS A 43 7.38 20.63 5.75
C HIS A 43 8.71 20.84 5.01
N ALA A 44 9.65 19.88 5.13
CA ALA A 44 10.94 19.95 4.45
C ALA A 44 10.82 19.87 2.92
N LEU A 45 9.66 19.42 2.42
CA LEU A 45 9.39 19.20 1.00
C LEU A 45 8.48 20.25 0.36
N LYS A 46 8.14 21.35 1.07
CA LYS A 46 7.17 22.35 0.60
C LYS A 46 7.48 23.01 -0.75
N ASP A 47 8.74 22.97 -1.19
CA ASP A 47 9.25 23.54 -2.44
C ASP A 47 9.63 22.47 -3.48
N VAL A 48 9.29 21.21 -3.22
CA VAL A 48 9.53 20.09 -4.14
C VAL A 48 8.45 20.08 -5.22
N GLN A 49 8.85 19.90 -6.48
CA GLN A 49 7.97 19.84 -7.64
C GLN A 49 7.71 18.42 -8.12
N ALA A 50 8.64 17.50 -7.86
CA ALA A 50 8.51 16.09 -8.21
C ALA A 50 9.29 15.21 -7.22
N VAL A 51 8.78 14.00 -6.96
CA VAL A 51 9.47 13.01 -6.12
C VAL A 51 9.70 11.73 -6.93
N LEU A 52 10.94 11.24 -6.88
CA LEU A 52 11.37 10.05 -7.60
C LEU A 52 11.75 8.96 -6.61
N GLY A 53 11.28 7.74 -6.84
CA GLY A 53 11.63 6.58 -6.03
C GLY A 53 11.72 5.31 -6.83
N PHE A 54 12.24 4.27 -6.19
CA PHE A 54 12.23 2.92 -6.76
C PHE A 54 12.26 1.88 -5.65
N HIS A 55 11.74 0.71 -5.97
CA HIS A 55 11.98 -0.51 -5.21
C HIS A 55 12.73 -1.52 -6.07
N ASN A 56 13.61 -2.28 -5.46
CA ASN A 56 14.27 -3.39 -6.13
C ASN A 56 13.30 -4.59 -6.22
N ASP A 57 13.32 -5.26 -7.36
CA ASP A 57 12.47 -6.44 -7.61
C ASP A 57 13.34 -7.67 -7.87
N PRO A 58 13.41 -8.61 -6.92
CA PRO A 58 14.24 -9.82 -7.06
C PRO A 58 13.75 -10.76 -8.15
N SER A 59 12.47 -10.73 -8.51
CA SER A 59 11.88 -11.60 -9.52
C SER A 59 12.29 -11.24 -10.95
N ARG A 60 12.82 -10.02 -11.16
CA ARG A 60 13.19 -9.49 -12.46
C ARG A 60 14.69 -9.53 -12.70
N PRO A 61 15.13 -9.83 -13.94
CA PRO A 61 16.53 -9.74 -14.30
C PRO A 61 17.10 -8.34 -14.05
N VAL A 62 18.39 -8.26 -13.73
CA VAL A 62 19.11 -6.99 -13.66
C VAL A 62 18.97 -6.23 -15.00
N SER A 63 18.86 -4.90 -14.92
CA SER A 63 18.57 -4.02 -16.06
C SER A 63 17.15 -4.07 -16.60
N THR A 64 16.21 -4.69 -15.88
CA THR A 64 14.77 -4.51 -16.11
C THR A 64 14.27 -3.31 -15.31
N PHE A 65 13.47 -2.47 -15.96
CA PHE A 65 12.80 -1.31 -15.35
C PHE A 65 11.30 -1.48 -15.57
N ALA A 66 10.57 -1.90 -14.53
CA ALA A 66 9.15 -2.15 -14.62
C ALA A 66 8.38 -0.95 -14.05
N ILE A 67 7.38 -0.48 -14.78
CA ILE A 67 6.64 0.73 -14.47
C ILE A 67 5.24 0.71 -15.08
N LYS A 68 4.33 1.48 -14.52
CA LYS A 68 3.03 1.83 -15.11
C LYS A 68 2.58 3.20 -14.65
N THR A 69 1.70 3.83 -15.41
CA THR A 69 0.98 5.05 -15.03
C THR A 69 -0.13 4.71 -14.03
N GLY A 70 -0.44 5.63 -13.12
CA GLY A 70 -1.46 5.43 -12.10
C GLY A 70 -0.97 4.52 -10.97
N ALA A 71 -1.86 3.73 -10.38
CA ALA A 71 -1.52 2.89 -9.25
C ALA A 71 -0.48 1.82 -9.62
N ILE A 72 0.67 1.79 -8.92
CA ILE A 72 1.70 0.76 -9.08
C ILE A 72 1.73 -0.22 -7.89
N THR A 73 1.27 0.21 -6.72
CA THR A 73 1.04 -0.64 -5.53
C THR A 73 -0.39 -0.48 -5.04
N SER A 74 -0.83 -1.33 -4.10
CA SER A 74 -2.14 -1.20 -3.47
C SER A 74 -2.12 -0.28 -2.25
N ALA A 75 -3.26 0.31 -1.93
CA ALA A 75 -3.55 0.76 -0.57
C ALA A 75 -3.69 -0.45 0.36
N VAL A 76 -3.31 -0.26 1.61
CA VAL A 76 -3.44 -1.25 2.68
C VAL A 76 -4.28 -0.66 3.79
N ASP A 77 -5.32 -1.39 4.22
CA ASP A 77 -6.08 -1.04 5.40
C ASP A 77 -6.31 -2.25 6.28
N ARG A 78 -6.52 -1.99 7.56
CA ARG A 78 -6.90 -2.98 8.56
C ARG A 78 -8.27 -2.61 9.12
N PHE A 79 -9.14 -3.60 9.26
CA PHE A 79 -10.41 -3.44 9.96
C PHE A 79 -10.53 -4.43 11.12
N GLU A 80 -11.21 -4.01 12.17
CA GLU A 80 -11.49 -4.81 13.36
C GLU A 80 -12.94 -4.59 13.79
N PHE A 81 -13.68 -5.67 13.97
CA PHE A 81 -15.03 -5.62 14.55
C PHE A 81 -15.01 -6.20 15.96
N HIS A 82 -15.56 -5.44 16.88
CA HIS A 82 -15.85 -5.88 18.24
C HIS A 82 -17.36 -5.98 18.41
N ILE A 83 -17.86 -7.21 18.54
CA ILE A 83 -19.29 -7.52 18.71
C ILE A 83 -19.53 -7.81 20.18
N LYS A 84 -20.43 -7.06 20.82
CA LYS A 84 -20.81 -7.25 22.21
C LYS A 84 -22.25 -7.74 22.28
N GLY A 85 -22.42 -8.97 22.75
CA GLY A 85 -23.70 -9.60 23.03
C GLY A 85 -23.97 -9.75 24.53
N VAL A 86 -24.80 -10.72 24.86
CA VAL A 86 -25.09 -11.15 26.23
C VAL A 86 -24.96 -12.66 26.29
N GLY A 87 -23.93 -13.12 26.99
CA GLY A 87 -23.66 -14.54 27.19
C GLY A 87 -24.53 -15.22 28.20
N GLY A 88 -24.57 -16.55 28.20
CA GLY A 88 -25.35 -17.33 29.17
C GLY A 88 -25.37 -18.82 28.86
N HIS A 89 -26.30 -19.52 29.50
CA HIS A 89 -26.43 -20.97 29.36
C HIS A 89 -26.99 -21.33 27.98
N ALA A 90 -26.26 -22.19 27.21
CA ALA A 90 -26.62 -22.54 25.84
C ALA A 90 -28.02 -23.15 25.68
N ALA A 91 -28.59 -23.74 26.75
CA ALA A 91 -29.96 -24.26 26.75
C ALA A 91 -31.04 -23.19 27.05
N LYS A 92 -30.66 -21.92 27.25
CA LYS A 92 -31.57 -20.80 27.52
C LYS A 92 -31.25 -19.61 26.61
N PRO A 93 -31.26 -19.80 25.26
CA PRO A 93 -30.89 -18.75 24.33
C PRO A 93 -31.79 -17.53 24.36
N GLU A 94 -33.04 -17.68 24.79
CA GLU A 94 -34.01 -16.59 24.96
C GLU A 94 -33.59 -15.55 26.03
N GLN A 95 -32.64 -15.89 26.89
CA GLN A 95 -32.06 -15.01 27.93
C GLN A 95 -30.74 -14.36 27.50
N CYS A 96 -30.31 -14.64 26.28
CA CYS A 96 -28.99 -14.27 25.76
C CYS A 96 -29.11 -13.39 24.50
N ASN A 97 -27.99 -12.82 24.09
CA ASN A 97 -27.86 -12.19 22.79
C ASN A 97 -26.58 -12.75 22.13
N ASP A 98 -26.76 -13.74 21.26
CA ASP A 98 -25.68 -14.61 20.79
C ASP A 98 -24.82 -13.96 19.69
N PRO A 99 -23.58 -13.57 19.97
CA PRO A 99 -22.69 -12.96 18.98
C PRO A 99 -22.22 -13.93 17.89
N VAL A 100 -22.34 -15.25 18.06
CA VAL A 100 -21.99 -16.25 17.02
C VAL A 100 -22.90 -16.10 15.80
N ILE A 101 -24.19 -15.87 16.02
CA ILE A 101 -25.16 -15.69 14.91
C ILE A 101 -24.84 -14.41 14.14
N VAL A 102 -24.56 -13.31 14.84
CA VAL A 102 -24.20 -12.02 14.21
C VAL A 102 -22.87 -12.11 13.49
N LEU A 103 -21.89 -12.80 14.07
CA LEU A 103 -20.60 -13.06 13.45
C LEU A 103 -20.75 -13.80 12.10
N ALA A 104 -21.59 -14.83 12.03
CA ALA A 104 -21.84 -15.55 10.79
C ALA A 104 -22.45 -14.65 9.71
N GLN A 105 -23.43 -13.79 10.10
CA GLN A 105 -24.04 -12.83 9.17
C GLN A 105 -23.05 -11.75 8.73
N LEU A 106 -22.21 -11.25 9.62
CA LEU A 106 -21.18 -10.26 9.31
C LEU A 106 -20.17 -10.81 8.26
N ILE A 107 -19.67 -12.02 8.48
CA ILE A 107 -18.73 -12.67 7.55
C ILE A 107 -19.36 -12.80 6.16
N ASN A 108 -20.59 -13.27 6.05
CA ASN A 108 -21.29 -13.41 4.78
C ASN A 108 -21.57 -12.06 4.12
N SER A 109 -22.04 -11.07 4.89
CA SER A 109 -22.41 -9.75 4.36
C SER A 109 -21.21 -8.98 3.82
N ILE A 110 -20.04 -9.08 4.46
CA ILE A 110 -18.80 -8.45 3.99
C ILE A 110 -18.42 -8.90 2.60
N GLN A 111 -18.67 -10.18 2.22
CA GLN A 111 -18.39 -10.68 0.87
C GLN A 111 -19.20 -9.97 -0.21
N SER A 112 -20.34 -9.38 0.13
CA SER A 112 -21.17 -8.63 -0.81
C SER A 112 -20.55 -7.28 -1.21
N ILE A 113 -19.60 -6.76 -0.47
CA ILE A 113 -18.94 -5.48 -0.77
C ILE A 113 -18.26 -5.56 -2.14
N VAL A 114 -17.38 -6.53 -2.33
CA VAL A 114 -16.68 -6.71 -3.61
C VAL A 114 -17.62 -7.21 -4.68
N SER A 115 -18.46 -8.21 -4.37
CA SER A 115 -19.27 -8.89 -5.38
C SER A 115 -20.53 -8.11 -5.82
N ARG A 116 -21.01 -7.13 -5.04
CA ARG A 116 -22.30 -6.43 -5.29
C ARG A 116 -22.26 -4.91 -5.18
N ASN A 117 -21.22 -4.31 -4.58
CA ASN A 117 -21.12 -2.86 -4.41
C ASN A 117 -20.04 -2.21 -5.28
N LEU A 118 -19.08 -3.00 -5.78
CA LEU A 118 -18.07 -2.49 -6.72
C LEU A 118 -18.52 -2.71 -8.17
N SER A 119 -18.17 -1.76 -9.04
CA SER A 119 -18.25 -1.95 -10.49
C SER A 119 -17.31 -3.08 -10.92
N ALA A 120 -17.67 -3.81 -11.96
CA ALA A 120 -16.84 -4.87 -12.54
C ALA A 120 -15.46 -4.37 -13.05
N PHE A 121 -15.29 -3.05 -13.19
CA PHE A 121 -14.03 -2.42 -13.61
C PHE A 121 -13.17 -1.92 -12.44
N HIS A 122 -13.62 -2.13 -11.20
CA HIS A 122 -12.90 -1.74 -10.00
C HIS A 122 -12.42 -2.96 -9.23
N GLU A 123 -11.20 -2.86 -8.70
CA GLU A 123 -10.54 -3.96 -7.99
C GLU A 123 -10.38 -3.64 -6.51
N ALA A 124 -10.78 -4.58 -5.68
CA ALA A 124 -10.48 -4.59 -4.25
C ALA A 124 -10.44 -6.01 -3.70
N VAL A 125 -9.66 -6.19 -2.64
CA VAL A 125 -9.64 -7.40 -1.83
C VAL A 125 -10.08 -7.06 -0.42
N VAL A 126 -11.06 -7.81 0.10
CA VAL A 126 -11.51 -7.72 1.50
C VAL A 126 -11.39 -9.10 2.11
N THR A 127 -10.46 -9.27 3.04
CA THR A 127 -10.16 -10.59 3.62
C THR A 127 -10.27 -10.54 5.14
N ILE A 128 -11.01 -11.48 5.71
CA ILE A 128 -11.02 -11.74 7.15
C ILE A 128 -9.88 -12.71 7.45
N GLY A 129 -8.93 -12.28 8.28
CA GLY A 129 -7.75 -13.07 8.64
C GLY A 129 -7.82 -13.68 10.03
N GLN A 130 -8.66 -13.13 10.92
CA GLN A 130 -8.79 -13.60 12.30
C GLN A 130 -10.23 -13.52 12.79
N ILE A 131 -10.64 -14.55 13.52
CA ILE A 131 -11.95 -14.63 14.18
C ILE A 131 -11.75 -15.24 15.57
N SER A 132 -12.43 -14.69 16.58
CA SER A 132 -12.49 -15.25 17.93
C SER A 132 -13.89 -15.09 18.52
N CYS A 133 -14.49 -16.19 19.00
CA CYS A 133 -15.78 -16.16 19.67
C CYS A 133 -15.97 -17.42 20.52
N GLY A 134 -16.36 -17.23 21.78
CA GLY A 134 -16.63 -18.33 22.71
C GLY A 134 -15.38 -19.13 23.13
N ASN A 135 -15.52 -19.96 24.15
CA ASN A 135 -14.45 -20.76 24.73
C ASN A 135 -14.90 -22.15 25.22
N THR A 136 -16.18 -22.45 25.16
CA THR A 136 -16.73 -23.75 25.57
C THR A 136 -18.04 -24.06 24.84
N TRP A 137 -18.44 -25.33 24.82
CA TRP A 137 -19.56 -25.84 24.02
C TRP A 137 -20.94 -25.57 24.59
N ASN A 138 -21.05 -25.29 25.87
CA ASN A 138 -22.35 -25.19 26.60
C ASN A 138 -22.62 -23.78 27.16
N VAL A 139 -21.86 -22.78 26.73
CA VAL A 139 -22.06 -21.37 27.13
C VAL A 139 -22.09 -20.52 25.87
N ILE A 140 -23.14 -19.68 25.75
CA ILE A 140 -23.19 -18.62 24.74
C ILE A 140 -22.20 -17.54 25.13
N ALA A 141 -21.33 -17.14 24.18
CA ALA A 141 -20.33 -16.09 24.37
C ALA A 141 -21.04 -14.73 24.62
N ASP A 142 -20.33 -13.81 25.25
CA ASP A 142 -20.76 -12.42 25.43
C ASP A 142 -20.11 -11.45 24.46
N HIS A 143 -19.09 -11.92 23.70
CA HIS A 143 -18.38 -11.12 22.70
C HIS A 143 -17.83 -11.96 21.56
N ALA A 144 -17.63 -11.31 20.40
CA ALA A 144 -16.87 -11.84 19.28
C ALA A 144 -15.94 -10.75 18.71
N TYR A 145 -14.86 -11.20 18.10
CA TYR A 145 -13.85 -10.38 17.46
C TYR A 145 -13.57 -10.87 16.03
N VAL A 146 -13.44 -9.92 15.10
CA VAL A 146 -13.06 -10.18 13.72
C VAL A 146 -12.01 -9.16 13.32
N GLN A 147 -10.96 -9.61 12.66
CA GLN A 147 -9.93 -8.74 12.07
C GLN A 147 -9.67 -9.12 10.64
N GLY A 148 -9.43 -8.12 9.80
CA GLY A 148 -9.13 -8.34 8.41
C GLY A 148 -8.35 -7.22 7.75
N THR A 149 -8.12 -7.39 6.46
CA THR A 149 -7.39 -6.44 5.64
C THR A 149 -8.18 -6.07 4.39
N VAL A 150 -7.96 -4.85 3.92
CA VAL A 150 -8.44 -4.36 2.62
C VAL A 150 -7.25 -4.01 1.74
N ARG A 151 -7.34 -4.33 0.43
CA ARG A 151 -6.47 -3.82 -0.62
C ARG A 151 -7.32 -3.13 -1.65
N SER A 152 -6.88 -1.97 -2.11
CA SER A 152 -7.54 -1.21 -3.18
C SER A 152 -6.51 -0.37 -3.94
N PHE A 153 -6.87 0.06 -5.16
CA PHE A 153 -5.97 0.82 -6.03
C PHE A 153 -6.50 2.23 -6.32
N ASP A 154 -7.77 2.47 -6.01
CA ASP A 154 -8.49 3.71 -6.24
C ASP A 154 -8.99 4.28 -4.90
N PRO A 155 -8.72 5.57 -4.58
CA PRO A 155 -9.19 6.20 -3.35
C PRO A 155 -10.73 6.18 -3.18
N VAL A 156 -11.49 6.24 -4.27
CA VAL A 156 -12.96 6.18 -4.24
C VAL A 156 -13.42 4.78 -3.83
N VAL A 157 -12.79 3.74 -4.39
CA VAL A 157 -13.04 2.34 -4.01
C VAL A 157 -12.66 2.10 -2.56
N ARG A 158 -11.49 2.62 -2.12
CA ARG A 158 -11.04 2.54 -0.72
C ARG A 158 -12.09 3.08 0.25
N LYS A 159 -12.61 4.29 -0.04
CA LYS A 159 -13.64 4.92 0.79
C LYS A 159 -14.97 4.19 0.74
N LEU A 160 -15.36 3.66 -0.42
CA LEU A 160 -16.57 2.86 -0.55
C LEU A 160 -16.50 1.61 0.32
N VAL A 161 -15.39 0.86 0.30
CA VAL A 161 -15.23 -0.34 1.13
C VAL A 161 -15.35 -0.02 2.62
N GLU A 162 -14.66 1.02 3.10
CA GLU A 162 -14.78 1.47 4.50
C GLU A 162 -16.22 1.79 4.87
N THR A 163 -16.90 2.59 4.04
CA THR A 163 -18.31 2.97 4.27
C THR A 163 -19.21 1.75 4.33
N ARG A 164 -19.04 0.79 3.40
CA ARG A 164 -19.89 -0.42 3.39
C ARG A 164 -19.63 -1.35 4.57
N LEU A 165 -18.39 -1.44 5.06
CA LEU A 165 -18.08 -2.17 6.30
C LEU A 165 -18.83 -1.57 7.49
N GLN A 166 -18.87 -0.24 7.60
CA GLN A 166 -19.63 0.45 8.66
C GLN A 166 -21.13 0.24 8.50
N ASP A 167 -21.70 0.42 7.29
CA ASP A 167 -23.14 0.24 7.04
C ASP A 167 -23.61 -1.18 7.41
N ILE A 168 -22.82 -2.20 7.08
CA ILE A 168 -23.11 -3.60 7.42
C ILE A 168 -23.11 -3.78 8.95
N ALA A 169 -22.12 -3.22 9.64
CA ALA A 169 -22.04 -3.30 11.10
C ALA A 169 -23.26 -2.65 11.75
N ASP A 170 -23.62 -1.44 11.31
CA ASP A 170 -24.77 -0.69 11.85
C ASP A 170 -26.09 -1.41 11.59
N GLY A 171 -26.28 -1.94 10.39
CA GLY A 171 -27.46 -2.72 10.02
C GLY A 171 -27.63 -3.98 10.86
N LEU A 172 -26.54 -4.74 11.07
CA LEU A 172 -26.57 -5.94 11.92
C LEU A 172 -26.73 -5.59 13.39
N ALA A 173 -26.09 -4.51 13.86
CA ALA A 173 -26.26 -4.03 15.23
C ALA A 173 -27.73 -3.73 15.55
N GLN A 174 -28.40 -3.05 14.63
CA GLN A 174 -29.84 -2.76 14.75
C GLN A 174 -30.70 -4.03 14.67
N ALA A 175 -30.46 -4.88 13.66
CA ALA A 175 -31.28 -6.08 13.44
C ALA A 175 -31.22 -7.09 14.58
N TYR A 176 -30.05 -7.20 15.24
CA TYR A 176 -29.82 -8.16 16.33
C TYR A 176 -29.80 -7.52 17.74
N ASN A 177 -30.11 -6.23 17.84
CA ASN A 177 -30.06 -5.48 19.09
C ASN A 177 -28.74 -5.69 19.85
N MET A 178 -27.64 -5.56 19.15
CA MET A 178 -26.27 -5.71 19.66
C MET A 178 -25.43 -4.45 19.43
N LYS A 179 -24.31 -4.37 20.11
CA LYS A 179 -23.31 -3.34 19.86
C LYS A 179 -22.19 -3.92 18.98
N ILE A 180 -22.00 -3.35 17.81
CA ILE A 180 -20.89 -3.69 16.88
C ILE A 180 -20.07 -2.43 16.66
N ASN A 181 -18.79 -2.46 17.03
CA ASN A 181 -17.86 -1.36 16.79
C ASN A 181 -16.88 -1.76 15.70
N LEU A 182 -16.77 -0.93 14.68
CA LEU A 182 -15.71 -1.01 13.66
C LEU A 182 -14.57 -0.08 14.04
N ASN A 183 -13.36 -0.63 14.13
CA ASN A 183 -12.12 0.13 14.11
C ASN A 183 -11.49 -0.05 12.74
N TYR A 184 -11.43 1.02 11.95
CA TYR A 184 -10.80 1.02 10.63
C TYR A 184 -9.51 1.82 10.69
N THR A 185 -8.40 1.20 10.30
CA THR A 185 -7.08 1.82 10.31
C THR A 185 -6.58 1.96 8.90
N HIS A 186 -6.44 3.22 8.45
CA HIS A 186 -5.77 3.54 7.21
C HIS A 186 -4.27 3.35 7.38
N LEU A 187 -3.67 2.47 6.59
CA LEU A 187 -2.25 2.30 6.40
C LEU A 187 -1.85 2.97 5.06
N PRO A 188 -0.66 2.76 4.49
CA PRO A 188 -0.25 3.40 3.25
C PRO A 188 -1.29 3.30 2.13
N GLY A 189 -1.51 4.38 1.40
CA GLY A 189 -2.33 4.40 0.20
C GLY A 189 -1.68 3.66 -0.97
N ALA A 190 -2.33 3.64 -2.12
CA ALA A 190 -1.69 3.20 -3.35
C ALA A 190 -0.63 4.23 -3.78
N VAL A 191 0.53 3.75 -4.22
CA VAL A 191 1.51 4.62 -4.89
C VAL A 191 0.99 4.95 -6.27
N MET A 192 0.80 6.25 -6.54
CA MET A 192 0.25 6.76 -7.78
C MET A 192 1.35 7.42 -8.62
N ASN A 193 1.65 6.85 -9.75
CA ASN A 193 2.59 7.42 -10.70
C ASN A 193 1.91 8.50 -11.56
N ASP A 194 2.50 9.70 -11.57
CA ASP A 194 2.10 10.78 -12.48
C ASP A 194 2.36 10.39 -13.93
N GLU A 195 1.42 10.67 -14.82
CA GLU A 195 1.48 10.25 -16.22
C GLU A 195 2.67 10.88 -16.96
N ALA A 196 2.84 12.19 -16.82
CA ALA A 196 3.91 12.92 -17.53
C ALA A 196 5.30 12.49 -17.03
N LEU A 197 5.47 12.37 -15.70
CA LEU A 197 6.71 11.87 -15.11
C LEU A 197 6.98 10.42 -15.47
N THR A 198 5.94 9.58 -15.60
CA THR A 198 6.09 8.19 -16.03
C THR A 198 6.63 8.09 -17.45
N HIS A 199 6.12 8.88 -18.38
CA HIS A 199 6.63 8.92 -19.75
C HIS A 199 8.09 9.38 -19.81
N LYS A 200 8.46 10.40 -19.01
CA LYS A 200 9.85 10.84 -18.88
C LYS A 200 10.73 9.73 -18.29
N ALA A 201 10.27 9.05 -17.24
CA ALA A 201 10.96 7.93 -16.61
C ALA A 201 11.28 6.81 -17.60
N ILE A 202 10.29 6.44 -18.43
CA ILE A 202 10.46 5.44 -19.50
C ILE A 202 11.54 5.87 -20.49
N ALA A 203 11.46 7.09 -20.99
CA ALA A 203 12.45 7.61 -21.97
C ALA A 203 13.87 7.65 -21.39
N VAL A 204 14.02 8.04 -20.12
CA VAL A 204 15.31 8.03 -19.42
C VAL A 204 15.82 6.60 -19.22
N ALA A 205 14.96 5.70 -18.73
CA ALA A 205 15.33 4.30 -18.51
C ALA A 205 15.84 3.63 -19.80
N GLN A 206 15.16 3.86 -20.92
CA GLN A 206 15.58 3.38 -22.24
C GLN A 206 16.92 3.99 -22.67
N HIS A 207 17.10 5.30 -22.45
CA HIS A 207 18.33 6.00 -22.80
C HIS A 207 19.57 5.44 -22.06
N VAL A 208 19.44 5.13 -20.78
CA VAL A 208 20.51 4.53 -19.97
C VAL A 208 20.59 3.00 -20.11
N GLY A 209 19.85 2.41 -21.04
CA GLY A 209 19.96 1.01 -21.43
C GLY A 209 19.23 0.03 -20.52
N TYR A 210 18.14 0.46 -19.85
CA TYR A 210 17.21 -0.47 -19.23
C TYR A 210 16.27 -1.09 -20.27
N LYS A 211 15.92 -2.36 -20.07
CA LYS A 211 14.79 -3.00 -20.70
C LYS A 211 13.53 -2.55 -19.96
N VAL A 212 12.75 -1.66 -20.55
CA VAL A 212 11.50 -1.19 -19.95
C VAL A 212 10.41 -2.25 -20.13
N GLU A 213 9.71 -2.55 -19.03
CA GLU A 213 8.57 -3.42 -18.97
C GLU A 213 7.35 -2.63 -18.48
N MET A 214 6.34 -2.49 -19.33
CA MET A 214 5.07 -1.89 -18.92
C MET A 214 4.28 -2.91 -18.12
N MET A 215 4.03 -2.61 -16.84
CA MET A 215 3.25 -3.49 -15.98
C MET A 215 1.76 -3.42 -16.36
N GLU A 216 1.16 -4.58 -16.56
CA GLU A 216 -0.28 -4.69 -16.81
C GLU A 216 -1.08 -4.45 -15.53
N GLN A 217 -0.67 -5.07 -14.43
CA GLN A 217 -1.33 -4.99 -13.14
C GLN A 217 -0.42 -4.35 -12.07
N PRO A 218 -0.99 -3.60 -11.11
CA PRO A 218 -0.26 -3.13 -9.95
C PRO A 218 0.08 -4.27 -8.99
N LEU A 219 1.06 -4.06 -8.11
CA LEU A 219 1.36 -5.00 -7.04
C LEU A 219 0.34 -4.86 -5.89
N THR A 220 0.00 -5.96 -5.25
CA THR A 220 -0.89 -5.99 -4.08
C THR A 220 -0.17 -5.74 -2.75
N ILE A 221 1.04 -5.15 -2.80
CA ILE A 221 1.84 -4.78 -1.63
C ILE A 221 1.55 -3.34 -1.20
N GLY A 222 1.84 -3.01 0.07
CA GLY A 222 1.85 -1.64 0.57
C GLY A 222 3.23 -1.01 0.38
N GLU A 223 3.26 0.32 0.20
CA GLU A 223 4.49 1.10 0.07
C GLU A 223 4.21 2.52 0.57
N ASP A 224 4.96 3.01 1.55
CA ASP A 224 4.69 4.31 2.15
C ASP A 224 5.15 5.50 1.29
N PHE A 225 5.88 5.24 0.19
CA PHE A 225 6.09 6.24 -0.87
C PHE A 225 4.76 6.83 -1.37
N SER A 226 3.66 6.15 -1.15
CA SER A 226 2.31 6.65 -1.38
C SER A 226 2.05 8.00 -0.69
N GLY A 227 2.67 8.25 0.44
CA GLY A 227 2.62 9.55 1.10
C GLY A 227 3.14 10.67 0.19
N TYR A 228 4.26 10.47 -0.50
CA TYR A 228 4.77 11.45 -1.46
C TYR A 228 3.86 11.59 -2.66
N SER A 229 3.41 10.48 -3.25
CA SER A 229 2.56 10.52 -4.45
C SER A 229 1.18 11.13 -4.22
N GLN A 230 0.71 11.23 -2.98
CA GLN A 230 -0.52 11.93 -2.62
C GLN A 230 -0.35 13.46 -2.54
N HIS A 231 0.90 13.95 -2.39
CA HIS A 231 1.19 15.36 -2.16
C HIS A 231 1.97 16.02 -3.30
N PHE A 232 2.69 15.23 -4.09
CA PHE A 232 3.58 15.70 -5.15
C PHE A 232 3.40 14.85 -6.41
N PRO A 233 3.55 15.43 -7.60
CA PRO A 233 3.80 14.64 -8.81
C PRO A 233 4.96 13.68 -8.55
N SER A 234 4.73 12.38 -8.74
CA SER A 234 5.70 11.37 -8.32
C SER A 234 5.82 10.25 -9.34
N VAL A 235 6.99 9.64 -9.38
CA VAL A 235 7.20 8.39 -10.13
C VAL A 235 7.99 7.40 -9.29
N PHE A 236 7.47 6.20 -9.26
CA PHE A 236 8.05 5.04 -8.58
C PHE A 236 8.17 3.90 -9.57
N ALA A 237 9.31 3.23 -9.60
CA ALA A 237 9.57 2.14 -10.51
C ALA A 237 10.08 0.91 -9.76
N LEU A 238 9.91 -0.26 -10.37
CA LEU A 238 10.52 -1.50 -9.91
C LEU A 238 11.76 -1.77 -10.75
N ILE A 239 12.90 -1.94 -10.10
CA ILE A 239 14.18 -2.21 -10.76
C ILE A 239 14.62 -3.62 -10.47
N GLY A 240 14.78 -4.43 -11.51
CA GLY A 240 15.20 -5.81 -11.40
C GLY A 240 16.55 -5.94 -10.68
N SER A 241 16.55 -6.72 -9.61
CA SER A 241 17.75 -7.00 -8.80
C SER A 241 18.19 -8.44 -8.80
N HIS A 242 17.47 -9.29 -9.49
CA HIS A 242 17.70 -10.73 -9.64
C HIS A 242 18.22 -11.41 -8.37
N SER A 243 17.37 -12.19 -7.74
CA SER A 243 17.74 -13.02 -6.60
C SER A 243 16.99 -14.35 -6.67
N GLU A 244 17.60 -15.40 -6.18
CA GLU A 244 16.97 -16.71 -6.00
C GLU A 244 15.89 -16.66 -4.92
N TYR A 245 16.04 -15.74 -3.97
CA TYR A 245 15.15 -15.58 -2.83
C TYR A 245 14.39 -14.25 -2.92
N ASP A 246 13.13 -14.26 -2.49
CA ASP A 246 12.28 -13.08 -2.47
C ASP A 246 12.65 -12.12 -1.32
N LEU A 247 12.09 -10.92 -1.36
CA LEU A 247 12.20 -9.92 -0.28
C LEU A 247 11.86 -10.54 1.08
N HIS A 248 12.49 -10.06 2.14
CA HIS A 248 12.36 -10.54 3.53
C HIS A 248 12.85 -11.97 3.78
N HIS A 249 13.30 -12.71 2.76
CA HIS A 249 13.92 -14.01 2.98
C HIS A 249 15.31 -13.85 3.60
N PRO A 250 15.70 -14.66 4.63
CA PRO A 250 17.02 -14.52 5.30
C PRO A 250 18.24 -14.65 4.37
N GLN A 251 18.09 -15.31 3.23
CA GLN A 251 19.15 -15.50 2.23
C GLN A 251 19.02 -14.54 1.06
N TYR A 252 18.08 -13.56 1.12
CA TYR A 252 17.92 -12.57 0.06
C TYR A 252 19.24 -11.80 -0.15
N LYS A 253 19.70 -11.76 -1.39
CA LYS A 253 20.86 -11.01 -1.82
C LYS A 253 20.62 -10.42 -3.20
N PRO A 254 20.45 -9.09 -3.32
CA PRO A 254 20.30 -8.44 -4.62
C PRO A 254 21.64 -8.52 -5.41
N ASP A 255 21.53 -8.57 -6.71
CA ASP A 255 22.70 -8.44 -7.58
C ASP A 255 23.25 -7.01 -7.50
N GLU A 256 24.52 -6.88 -7.12
CA GLU A 256 25.16 -5.59 -6.86
C GLU A 256 25.29 -4.70 -8.12
N ARG A 257 25.14 -5.26 -9.33
CA ARG A 257 25.12 -4.48 -10.58
C ARG A 257 24.02 -3.41 -10.64
N ILE A 258 22.97 -3.54 -9.82
CA ILE A 258 21.98 -2.47 -9.70
C ILE A 258 22.58 -1.17 -9.14
N LEU A 259 23.65 -1.26 -8.34
CA LEU A 259 24.31 -0.10 -7.73
C LEU A 259 25.03 0.78 -8.73
N GLU A 260 25.35 0.28 -9.93
CA GLU A 260 25.95 1.03 -11.01
C GLU A 260 24.91 1.76 -11.86
N LYS A 261 23.85 1.04 -12.24
CA LYS A 261 22.83 1.55 -13.18
C LYS A 261 21.81 2.49 -12.55
N VAL A 262 21.39 2.25 -11.32
CA VAL A 262 20.38 3.10 -10.67
C VAL A 262 20.86 4.55 -10.53
N PRO A 263 22.11 4.83 -10.11
CA PRO A 263 22.62 6.20 -10.09
C PRO A 263 22.65 6.87 -11.46
N GLU A 264 22.97 6.14 -12.53
CA GLU A 264 22.96 6.70 -13.90
C GLU A 264 21.55 7.13 -14.31
N TYR A 265 20.55 6.31 -14.02
CA TYR A 265 19.16 6.63 -14.28
C TYR A 265 18.73 7.91 -13.54
N PHE A 266 18.98 8.00 -12.24
CA PHE A 266 18.58 9.18 -11.48
C PHE A 266 19.31 10.44 -11.89
N VAL A 267 20.61 10.36 -12.18
CA VAL A 267 21.39 11.51 -12.68
C VAL A 267 20.81 12.02 -14.00
N GLU A 268 20.56 11.13 -14.95
CA GLU A 268 20.00 11.51 -16.25
C GLU A 268 18.57 12.04 -16.12
N PHE A 269 17.76 11.44 -15.23
CA PHE A 269 16.41 11.91 -15.00
C PHE A 269 16.38 13.33 -14.39
N VAL A 270 17.22 13.59 -13.39
CA VAL A 270 17.36 14.92 -12.77
C VAL A 270 17.81 15.95 -13.80
N LYS A 271 18.82 15.63 -14.64
CA LYS A 271 19.27 16.52 -15.71
C LYS A 271 18.14 16.93 -16.64
N ARG A 272 17.32 15.96 -17.10
CA ARG A 272 16.19 16.25 -17.99
C ARG A 272 15.10 17.05 -17.31
N LEU A 273 14.80 16.78 -16.02
CA LEU A 273 13.80 17.56 -15.27
C LEU A 273 14.21 19.02 -15.06
N LEU A 274 15.51 19.28 -14.87
CA LEU A 274 16.00 20.62 -14.55
C LEU A 274 16.32 21.47 -15.80
N HIS A 275 16.42 20.85 -16.99
CA HIS A 275 16.71 21.58 -18.24
C HIS A 275 15.45 21.86 -19.09
N GLU A 276 14.29 21.34 -18.70
CA GLU A 276 12.97 21.65 -19.28
C GLU A 276 12.27 22.78 -18.52
#